data_b151c8ea3784fd21dcb2057b1f2fd308
#
_entry.id   b151c8ea3784fd21dcb2057b1f2fd308
#
_cell.length_a   1.000
_cell.length_b   1.000
_cell.length_c   1.000
_cell.angle_alpha   90.00
_cell.angle_beta   90.00
_cell.angle_gamma   90.00
#
_symmetry.space_group_name_H-M   'P 1'
#
loop_
_entity.id
_entity.type
_entity.pdbx_description
1 polymer ?
#
loop_
_entity_poly.entity_id
_entity_poly.type
_entity_poly.pdbx_seq_one_letter_code
_entity_poly.pdbx_strand_id
1 'polypeptide(L)'
;MEEFTLLFWVSFSKNFFIRKEIFDIILVLGSDSMKNRLDKEMVSRGMVPSRSKAQELINSNLVLCDGKIISKCGFIVTLDTLITILDNDKLKYVSRGGLKLEKAIKEFDISFTGLKVMDIGSSTGGFCDCALQHGASSVVAIDVGSNLLHESLRNNKKIELHEKTNFKELDSKYFKDIDIIVCDVSFISLNQIIEKVYKEKIKIDLVCLIKPQFECGKDIATKYKGVILNKNIHVEIINSLKEYFNGLGFYIKNLTYSPIKGGDGNIEYLVYLSNKIYKNSNLDILGVVNRGFCNKG
;
A
#
# COMPACT_ATOMS: atom_id res chain seq x y z
N MET A 1 41.46 -46.60 -35.50
CA MET A 1 41.08 -45.42 -34.62
C MET A 1 39.83 -44.68 -35.11
N GLU A 2 39.28 -45.01 -36.25
CA GLU A 2 38.08 -44.33 -36.81
C GLU A 2 36.74 -44.95 -36.38
N GLU A 3 36.70 -46.25 -36.03
CA GLU A 3 35.43 -46.88 -35.61
C GLU A 3 34.96 -46.53 -34.21
N PHE A 4 35.85 -46.14 -33.30
CA PHE A 4 35.47 -45.75 -31.93
C PHE A 4 34.82 -44.35 -31.85
N THR A 5 35.12 -43.47 -32.77
CA THR A 5 34.58 -42.11 -32.83
C THR A 5 33.14 -42.09 -33.36
N LEU A 6 32.78 -43.00 -34.24
CA LEU A 6 31.44 -43.08 -34.84
C LEU A 6 30.40 -43.61 -33.83
N LEU A 7 30.77 -44.59 -33.01
CA LEU A 7 29.90 -45.17 -32.00
C LEU A 7 29.60 -44.18 -30.85
N PHE A 8 30.55 -43.31 -30.51
CA PHE A 8 30.34 -42.28 -29.48
C PHE A 8 29.41 -41.19 -29.97
N TRP A 9 29.49 -40.79 -31.25
CA TRP A 9 28.62 -39.78 -31.86
C TRP A 9 27.18 -40.30 -32.04
N VAL A 10 26.97 -41.55 -32.42
CA VAL A 10 25.64 -42.13 -32.55
C VAL A 10 24.95 -42.31 -31.20
N SER A 11 25.70 -42.64 -30.14
CA SER A 11 25.15 -42.73 -28.78
C SER A 11 24.78 -41.36 -28.21
N PHE A 12 25.55 -40.31 -28.53
CA PHE A 12 25.27 -38.93 -28.03
C PHE A 12 24.06 -38.32 -28.75
N SER A 13 23.92 -38.56 -30.06
CA SER A 13 22.78 -38.09 -30.85
C SER A 13 21.47 -38.77 -30.47
N LYS A 14 21.47 -40.11 -30.22
CA LYS A 14 20.28 -40.84 -29.77
C LYS A 14 19.79 -40.33 -28.39
N ASN A 15 20.69 -40.10 -27.46
CA ASN A 15 20.30 -39.56 -26.14
C ASN A 15 19.79 -38.11 -26.20
N PHE A 16 20.26 -37.33 -27.17
CA PHE A 16 19.78 -35.96 -27.37
C PHE A 16 18.38 -35.94 -27.99
N PHE A 17 18.10 -36.80 -28.96
CA PHE A 17 16.77 -36.94 -29.57
C PHE A 17 15.75 -37.50 -28.58
N ILE A 18 16.08 -38.52 -27.81
CA ILE A 18 15.20 -39.08 -26.78
C ILE A 18 14.90 -38.03 -25.66
N ARG A 19 15.87 -37.24 -25.27
CA ARG A 19 15.63 -36.12 -24.30
C ARG A 19 14.73 -35.05 -24.90
N LYS A 20 14.89 -34.73 -26.17
CA LYS A 20 14.03 -33.76 -26.84
C LYS A 20 12.60 -34.25 -26.98
N GLU A 21 12.39 -35.52 -27.40
CA GLU A 21 11.06 -36.13 -27.49
C GLU A 21 10.40 -36.26 -26.11
N ILE A 22 11.13 -36.61 -25.06
CA ILE A 22 10.62 -36.67 -23.69
C ILE A 22 10.28 -35.24 -23.22
N PHE A 23 11.10 -34.25 -23.55
CA PHE A 23 10.84 -32.85 -23.23
C PHE A 23 9.59 -32.33 -23.98
N ASP A 24 9.45 -32.64 -25.27
CA ASP A 24 8.30 -32.27 -26.08
C ASP A 24 7.02 -33.01 -25.65
N ILE A 25 7.12 -34.30 -25.24
CA ILE A 25 6.00 -35.05 -24.65
C ILE A 25 5.58 -34.50 -23.28
N ILE A 26 6.54 -34.11 -22.45
CA ILE A 26 6.24 -33.43 -21.18
C ILE A 26 5.59 -32.06 -21.41
N LEU A 27 5.99 -31.34 -22.47
CA LEU A 27 5.37 -30.07 -22.86
C LEU A 27 3.93 -30.27 -23.40
N VAL A 28 3.67 -31.36 -24.11
CA VAL A 28 2.35 -31.67 -24.71
C VAL A 28 1.39 -32.32 -23.70
N LEU A 29 1.90 -33.12 -22.76
CA LEU A 29 1.08 -33.72 -21.70
C LEU A 29 0.92 -32.86 -20.46
N GLY A 30 1.69 -31.76 -20.36
CA GLY A 30 1.68 -30.82 -19.24
C GLY A 30 0.83 -29.56 -19.45
N SER A 31 -0.04 -29.51 -20.46
CA SER A 31 -0.86 -28.29 -20.73
C SER A 31 -2.10 -28.14 -19.87
N ASP A 32 -2.27 -28.89 -18.79
CA ASP A 32 -2.98 -28.42 -17.63
C ASP A 32 -1.99 -27.53 -16.85
N SER A 33 -2.00 -26.24 -17.14
CA SER A 33 -1.12 -25.26 -16.52
C SER A 33 -1.25 -25.39 -14.99
N MET A 34 -0.23 -25.98 -14.34
CA MET A 34 -0.23 -26.15 -12.89
C MET A 34 -0.43 -24.77 -12.26
N LYS A 35 -1.64 -24.53 -11.80
CA LYS A 35 -2.04 -23.31 -11.11
C LYS A 35 -1.48 -23.34 -9.70
N ASN A 36 -0.68 -22.36 -9.34
CA ASN A 36 -0.12 -22.26 -8.00
C ASN A 36 -0.38 -20.87 -7.41
N ARG A 37 -0.34 -20.78 -6.09
CA ARG A 37 -0.41 -19.48 -5.41
C ARG A 37 0.90 -18.72 -5.63
N LEU A 38 0.80 -17.42 -5.86
CA LEU A 38 1.96 -16.56 -6.11
C LEU A 38 3.03 -16.65 -5.01
N ASP A 39 2.62 -16.63 -3.71
CA ASP A 39 3.55 -16.74 -2.59
C ASP A 39 4.31 -18.07 -2.55
N LYS A 40 3.71 -19.16 -3.03
CA LYS A 40 4.36 -20.46 -3.14
C LYS A 40 5.24 -20.53 -4.40
N GLU A 41 4.75 -20.00 -5.51
CA GLU A 41 5.44 -20.03 -6.79
C GLU A 41 6.74 -19.23 -6.77
N MET A 42 6.77 -18.08 -6.09
CA MET A 42 7.98 -17.29 -5.89
C MET A 42 9.07 -18.08 -5.14
N VAL A 43 8.69 -18.89 -4.16
CA VAL A 43 9.65 -19.78 -3.45
C VAL A 43 10.09 -20.93 -4.35
N SER A 44 9.16 -21.58 -5.07
CA SER A 44 9.49 -22.72 -5.94
C SER A 44 10.42 -22.33 -7.08
N ARG A 45 10.31 -21.09 -7.59
CA ARG A 45 11.24 -20.53 -8.59
C ARG A 45 12.56 -20.01 -8.01
N GLY A 46 12.76 -20.13 -6.69
CA GLY A 46 13.98 -19.63 -6.02
C GLY A 46 14.11 -18.10 -6.01
N MET A 47 13.03 -17.37 -6.28
CA MET A 47 13.03 -15.91 -6.31
C MET A 47 13.16 -15.29 -4.91
N VAL A 48 12.72 -16.01 -3.89
CA VAL A 48 12.78 -15.62 -2.47
C VAL A 48 13.08 -16.83 -1.58
N PRO A 49 13.71 -16.62 -0.41
CA PRO A 49 14.12 -17.72 0.45
C PRO A 49 12.95 -18.37 1.22
N SER A 50 11.83 -17.67 1.38
CA SER A 50 10.69 -18.17 2.18
C SER A 50 9.36 -17.57 1.74
N ARG A 51 8.25 -18.26 2.10
CA ARG A 51 6.90 -17.75 1.88
C ARG A 51 6.63 -16.44 2.63
N SER A 52 7.18 -16.29 3.83
CA SER A 52 7.04 -15.04 4.59
C SER A 52 7.66 -13.87 3.83
N LYS A 53 8.85 -14.07 3.22
CA LYS A 53 9.48 -13.03 2.39
C LYS A 53 8.69 -12.77 1.10
N ALA A 54 8.13 -13.80 0.46
CA ALA A 54 7.23 -13.62 -0.68
C ALA A 54 6.02 -12.76 -0.29
N GLN A 55 5.36 -13.08 0.81
CA GLN A 55 4.19 -12.36 1.31
C GLN A 55 4.51 -10.91 1.67
N GLU A 56 5.66 -10.65 2.28
CA GLU A 56 6.15 -9.29 2.55
C GLU A 56 6.25 -8.48 1.25
N LEU A 57 6.92 -9.00 0.22
CA LEU A 57 7.10 -8.34 -1.05
C LEU A 57 5.77 -8.11 -1.78
N ILE A 58 4.87 -9.10 -1.77
CA ILE A 58 3.55 -8.99 -2.39
C ILE A 58 2.71 -7.94 -1.69
N ASN A 59 2.66 -7.96 -0.34
CA ASN A 59 1.90 -6.99 0.46
C ASN A 59 2.47 -5.56 0.32
N SER A 60 3.79 -5.45 0.10
CA SER A 60 4.45 -4.17 -0.21
C SER A 60 4.26 -3.73 -1.67
N ASN A 61 3.48 -4.47 -2.47
CA ASN A 61 3.26 -4.20 -3.90
C ASN A 61 4.55 -4.16 -4.74
N LEU A 62 5.53 -4.97 -4.38
CA LEU A 62 6.82 -5.09 -5.06
C LEU A 62 6.86 -6.24 -6.07
N VAL A 63 5.75 -6.94 -6.28
CA VAL A 63 5.67 -8.09 -7.19
C VAL A 63 4.73 -7.80 -8.34
N LEU A 64 5.23 -7.99 -9.56
CA LEU A 64 4.43 -7.93 -10.77
C LEU A 64 4.22 -9.34 -11.32
N CYS A 65 3.01 -9.58 -11.84
CA CYS A 65 2.73 -10.71 -12.71
C CYS A 65 2.28 -10.16 -14.07
N ASP A 66 2.98 -10.54 -15.14
CA ASP A 66 2.73 -10.05 -16.50
C ASP A 66 2.64 -8.52 -16.57
N GLY A 67 3.57 -7.83 -15.88
CA GLY A 67 3.65 -6.38 -15.82
C GLY A 67 2.61 -5.69 -14.93
N LYS A 68 1.72 -6.43 -14.25
CA LYS A 68 0.72 -5.89 -13.33
C LYS A 68 1.12 -6.14 -11.88
N ILE A 69 1.04 -5.11 -11.03
CA ILE A 69 1.31 -5.25 -9.60
C ILE A 69 0.24 -6.14 -8.95
N ILE A 70 0.70 -7.12 -8.18
CA ILE A 70 -0.16 -8.03 -7.42
C ILE A 70 0.06 -7.79 -5.92
N SER A 71 -1.03 -7.58 -5.19
CA SER A 71 -1.04 -7.37 -3.74
C SER A 71 -1.66 -8.53 -2.95
N LYS A 72 -2.17 -9.56 -3.66
CA LYS A 72 -2.78 -10.74 -3.02
C LYS A 72 -1.82 -11.91 -3.02
N CYS A 73 -1.34 -12.34 -1.85
CA CYS A 73 -0.43 -13.49 -1.70
C CYS A 73 -1.02 -14.80 -2.29
N GLY A 74 -2.34 -14.92 -2.25
CA GLY A 74 -3.07 -16.06 -2.83
C GLY A 74 -3.41 -15.93 -4.31
N PHE A 75 -2.91 -14.90 -5.01
CA PHE A 75 -3.09 -14.75 -6.46
C PHE A 75 -2.62 -16.02 -7.18
N ILE A 76 -3.41 -16.48 -8.14
CA ILE A 76 -3.12 -17.73 -8.87
C ILE A 76 -2.31 -17.38 -10.10
N VAL A 77 -1.17 -18.02 -10.22
CA VAL A 77 -0.23 -17.92 -11.36
C VAL A 77 -0.05 -19.29 -12.03
N THR A 78 0.37 -19.28 -13.27
CA THR A 78 0.75 -20.45 -14.06
C THR A 78 2.27 -20.49 -14.24
N LEU A 79 2.81 -21.58 -14.81
CA LEU A 79 4.23 -21.66 -15.10
C LEU A 79 4.71 -20.57 -16.07
N ASP A 80 3.84 -20.13 -16.98
CA ASP A 80 4.14 -19.12 -18.00
C ASP A 80 4.01 -17.69 -17.47
N THR A 81 3.44 -17.48 -16.27
CA THR A 81 3.30 -16.15 -15.67
C THR A 81 4.68 -15.54 -15.43
N LEU A 82 4.96 -14.40 -16.05
CA LEU A 82 6.18 -13.64 -15.80
C LEU A 82 6.09 -12.94 -14.45
N ILE A 83 6.81 -13.46 -13.45
CA ILE A 83 6.90 -12.85 -12.14
C ILE A 83 8.15 -11.97 -12.09
N THR A 84 7.98 -10.71 -11.73
CA THR A 84 9.08 -9.75 -11.56
C THR A 84 9.01 -9.16 -10.16
N ILE A 85 10.14 -9.16 -9.44
CA ILE A 85 10.29 -8.45 -8.18
C ILE A 85 10.88 -7.08 -8.50
N LEU A 86 10.18 -6.02 -8.09
CA LEU A 86 10.72 -4.67 -8.19
C LEU A 86 11.87 -4.52 -7.21
N ASP A 87 12.95 -3.94 -7.69
CA ASP A 87 14.13 -3.66 -6.88
C ASP A 87 13.77 -2.60 -5.82
N ASN A 88 13.88 -3.01 -4.55
CA ASN A 88 13.56 -2.12 -3.42
C ASN A 88 14.53 -0.93 -3.35
N ASP A 89 15.76 -1.09 -3.84
CA ASP A 89 16.78 -0.03 -3.87
C ASP A 89 16.44 1.09 -4.88
N LYS A 90 15.48 0.85 -5.79
CA LYS A 90 14.95 1.84 -6.73
C LYS A 90 13.71 2.58 -6.23
N LEU A 91 13.14 2.17 -5.10
CA LEU A 91 12.03 2.89 -4.50
C LEU A 91 12.56 4.14 -3.79
N LYS A 92 11.89 5.27 -4.03
CA LYS A 92 12.19 6.52 -3.33
C LYS A 92 11.98 6.40 -1.81
N TYR A 93 11.03 5.56 -1.40
CA TYR A 93 10.65 5.30 0.00
C TYR A 93 10.64 3.81 0.26
N VAL A 94 10.74 3.41 1.53
CA VAL A 94 10.71 1.99 1.96
C VAL A 94 9.47 1.23 1.48
N SER A 95 8.41 1.94 1.08
CA SER A 95 7.25 1.37 0.40
C SER A 95 6.56 2.41 -0.48
N ARG A 96 5.72 1.95 -1.41
CA ARG A 96 4.91 2.81 -2.28
C ARG A 96 3.96 3.74 -1.52
N GLY A 97 3.65 3.43 -0.25
CA GLY A 97 2.86 4.30 0.62
C GLY A 97 3.43 5.72 0.70
N GLY A 98 4.76 5.86 0.74
CA GLY A 98 5.41 7.17 0.78
C GLY A 98 5.05 8.09 -0.38
N LEU A 99 4.76 7.55 -1.57
CA LEU A 99 4.32 8.33 -2.73
C LEU A 99 2.96 9.02 -2.50
N LYS A 100 2.11 8.43 -1.66
CA LYS A 100 0.82 9.03 -1.30
C LYS A 100 1.04 10.31 -0.48
N LEU A 101 1.86 10.22 0.57
CA LEU A 101 2.18 11.38 1.41
C LEU A 101 2.95 12.43 0.63
N GLU A 102 3.88 12.05 -0.22
CA GLU A 102 4.62 12.97 -1.09
C GLU A 102 3.68 13.79 -1.97
N LYS A 103 2.67 13.14 -2.58
CA LYS A 103 1.66 13.86 -3.37
C LYS A 103 0.88 14.85 -2.52
N ALA A 104 0.49 14.47 -1.30
CA ALA A 104 -0.20 15.37 -0.39
C ALA A 104 0.67 16.58 -0.01
N ILE A 105 1.94 16.35 0.33
CA ILE A 105 2.91 17.41 0.62
C ILE A 105 2.97 18.41 -0.53
N LYS A 106 3.13 17.90 -1.75
CA LYS A 106 3.28 18.71 -2.95
C LYS A 106 1.99 19.47 -3.33
N GLU A 107 0.85 18.77 -3.37
CA GLU A 107 -0.40 19.39 -3.85
C GLU A 107 -1.07 20.28 -2.81
N PHE A 108 -0.82 20.03 -1.53
CA PHE A 108 -1.40 20.83 -0.43
C PHE A 108 -0.44 21.90 0.08
N ASP A 109 0.77 21.96 -0.47
CA ASP A 109 1.83 22.91 -0.08
C ASP A 109 2.13 22.85 1.43
N ILE A 110 2.37 21.65 1.96
CA ILE A 110 2.65 21.41 3.37
C ILE A 110 4.15 21.22 3.57
N SER A 111 4.76 22.02 4.48
CA SER A 111 6.14 21.77 4.91
C SER A 111 6.14 20.83 6.12
N PHE A 112 6.99 19.82 6.06
CA PHE A 112 7.27 18.90 7.18
C PHE A 112 8.55 19.26 7.93
N THR A 113 9.28 20.27 7.46
CA THR A 113 10.57 20.68 8.04
C THR A 113 10.44 21.04 9.51
N GLY A 114 11.16 20.34 10.36
CA GLY A 114 11.21 20.55 11.81
C GLY A 114 10.01 19.99 12.58
N LEU A 115 8.96 19.50 11.90
CA LEU A 115 7.76 19.03 12.56
C LEU A 115 7.97 17.68 13.26
N LYS A 116 7.30 17.48 14.40
CA LYS A 116 7.08 16.19 15.04
C LYS A 116 5.79 15.59 14.48
N VAL A 117 5.90 14.46 13.80
CA VAL A 117 4.81 13.80 13.08
C VAL A 117 4.30 12.60 13.86
N MET A 118 2.99 12.38 13.90
CA MET A 118 2.40 11.10 14.33
C MET A 118 1.89 10.36 13.10
N ASP A 119 2.38 9.13 12.85
CA ASP A 119 1.96 8.26 11.74
C ASP A 119 1.07 7.13 12.27
N ILE A 120 -0.23 7.21 11.94
CA ILE A 120 -1.25 6.25 12.38
C ILE A 120 -1.47 5.21 11.27
N GLY A 121 -1.17 3.93 11.59
CA GLY A 121 -1.14 2.84 10.62
C GLY A 121 0.18 2.84 9.86
N SER A 122 1.30 2.94 10.58
CA SER A 122 2.63 3.10 9.98
C SER A 122 3.06 1.94 9.10
N SER A 123 2.56 0.72 9.33
CA SER A 123 2.83 -0.46 8.51
C SER A 123 4.32 -0.63 8.21
N THR A 124 4.71 -0.71 6.94
CA THR A 124 6.12 -0.79 6.50
C THR A 124 6.90 0.51 6.68
N GLY A 125 6.25 1.61 7.04
CA GLY A 125 6.90 2.89 7.30
C GLY A 125 6.98 3.84 6.11
N GLY A 126 6.17 3.64 5.07
CA GLY A 126 6.22 4.50 3.90
C GLY A 126 5.94 5.98 4.20
N PHE A 127 4.98 6.28 5.08
CA PHE A 127 4.69 7.64 5.54
C PHE A 127 5.77 8.17 6.46
N CYS A 128 6.27 7.35 7.41
CA CYS A 128 7.40 7.71 8.27
C CYS A 128 8.62 8.12 7.46
N ASP A 129 9.01 7.31 6.47
CA ASP A 129 10.16 7.57 5.62
C ASP A 129 9.98 8.84 4.79
N CYS A 130 8.81 9.00 4.17
CA CYS A 130 8.47 10.21 3.42
C CYS A 130 8.54 11.46 4.32
N ALA A 131 7.95 11.43 5.51
CA ALA A 131 7.99 12.56 6.45
C ALA A 131 9.43 12.94 6.82
N LEU A 132 10.28 11.95 7.15
CA LEU A 132 11.68 12.18 7.50
C LEU A 132 12.49 12.72 6.32
N GLN A 133 12.29 12.21 5.10
CA GLN A 133 12.96 12.72 3.90
C GLN A 133 12.51 14.15 3.55
N HIS A 134 11.31 14.58 3.97
CA HIS A 134 10.81 15.95 3.84
C HIS A 134 11.10 16.82 5.07
N GLY A 135 12.04 16.41 5.91
CA GLY A 135 12.61 17.24 6.97
C GLY A 135 11.90 17.16 8.32
N ALA A 136 11.00 16.20 8.54
CA ALA A 136 10.44 15.99 9.88
C ALA A 136 11.56 15.79 10.92
N SER A 137 11.38 16.39 12.09
CA SER A 137 12.34 16.28 13.21
C SER A 137 12.29 14.88 13.83
N SER A 138 11.09 14.33 13.97
CA SER A 138 10.84 12.98 14.49
C SER A 138 9.46 12.48 14.08
N VAL A 139 9.26 11.15 14.18
CA VAL A 139 7.99 10.48 13.90
C VAL A 139 7.62 9.56 15.06
N VAL A 140 6.39 9.68 15.57
CA VAL A 140 5.75 8.71 16.45
C VAL A 140 4.94 7.76 15.57
N ALA A 141 5.44 6.54 15.36
CA ALA A 141 4.84 5.55 14.48
C ALA A 141 3.97 4.58 15.27
N ILE A 142 2.69 4.46 14.91
CA ILE A 142 1.70 3.66 15.64
C ILE A 142 1.09 2.62 14.69
N ASP A 143 1.11 1.35 15.09
CA ASP A 143 0.46 0.28 14.34
C ASP A 143 -0.09 -0.81 15.28
N VAL A 144 -1.23 -1.39 14.89
CA VAL A 144 -1.82 -2.56 15.60
C VAL A 144 -1.07 -3.85 15.30
N GLY A 145 -0.36 -3.92 14.19
CA GLY A 145 0.50 -5.04 13.79
C GLY A 145 1.82 -5.05 14.56
N SER A 146 2.65 -6.02 14.24
CA SER A 146 4.01 -6.13 14.79
C SER A 146 4.99 -6.63 13.75
N ASN A 147 6.24 -6.19 13.86
CA ASN A 147 7.33 -6.52 12.94
C ASN A 147 7.04 -6.10 11.48
N LEU A 148 6.25 -5.04 11.29
CA LEU A 148 5.90 -4.53 9.97
C LEU A 148 6.87 -3.47 9.48
N LEU A 149 7.35 -2.60 10.39
CA LEU A 149 8.22 -1.48 10.03
C LEU A 149 9.50 -1.99 9.37
N HIS A 150 9.88 -1.38 8.26
CA HIS A 150 11.08 -1.75 7.51
C HIS A 150 12.35 -1.65 8.37
N GLU A 151 13.29 -2.58 8.18
CA GLU A 151 14.48 -2.70 9.02
C GLU A 151 15.31 -1.41 9.09
N SER A 152 15.45 -0.70 7.97
CA SER A 152 16.19 0.57 7.92
C SER A 152 15.59 1.68 8.80
N LEU A 153 14.29 1.60 9.11
CA LEU A 153 13.58 2.56 9.94
C LEU A 153 13.54 2.17 11.42
N ARG A 154 13.57 0.87 11.74
CA ARG A 154 13.50 0.37 13.12
C ARG A 154 14.60 0.91 14.04
N ASN A 155 15.77 1.12 13.48
CA ASN A 155 16.94 1.61 14.24
C ASN A 155 17.13 3.14 14.09
N ASN A 156 16.23 3.83 13.43
CA ASN A 156 16.32 5.27 13.24
C ASN A 156 15.93 6.00 14.53
N LYS A 157 16.86 6.72 15.15
CA LYS A 157 16.65 7.47 16.41
C LYS A 157 15.57 8.54 16.34
N LYS A 158 15.14 8.92 15.13
CA LYS A 158 14.05 9.88 14.92
C LYS A 158 12.67 9.22 14.91
N ILE A 159 12.58 7.89 15.02
CA ILE A 159 11.32 7.16 15.03
C ILE A 159 11.09 6.56 16.43
N GLU A 160 9.98 6.95 17.04
CA GLU A 160 9.42 6.32 18.24
C GLU A 160 8.34 5.33 17.81
N LEU A 161 8.63 4.02 17.88
CA LEU A 161 7.78 2.96 17.34
C LEU A 161 6.88 2.33 18.41
N HIS A 162 5.58 2.33 18.18
CA HIS A 162 4.55 1.71 19.01
C HIS A 162 3.79 0.64 18.19
N GLU A 163 4.28 -0.57 18.18
CA GLU A 163 3.60 -1.74 17.58
C GLU A 163 2.59 -2.35 18.56
N LYS A 164 1.65 -3.17 18.05
CA LYS A 164 0.56 -3.79 18.83
C LYS A 164 -0.27 -2.76 19.59
N THR A 165 -0.35 -1.54 19.07
CA THR A 165 -0.97 -0.40 19.72
C THR A 165 -2.21 0.05 18.97
N ASN A 166 -3.38 -0.05 19.62
CA ASN A 166 -4.62 0.48 19.09
C ASN A 166 -4.66 1.99 19.30
N PHE A 167 -4.68 2.75 18.20
CA PHE A 167 -4.72 4.22 18.28
C PHE A 167 -5.86 4.76 19.13
N LYS A 168 -7.02 4.10 19.15
CA LYS A 168 -8.17 4.54 19.96
C LYS A 168 -7.91 4.49 21.46
N GLU A 169 -6.98 3.65 21.88
CA GLU A 169 -6.59 3.44 23.28
C GLU A 169 -5.29 4.17 23.64
N LEU A 170 -4.71 4.90 22.67
CA LEU A 170 -3.45 5.62 22.86
C LEU A 170 -3.58 6.65 23.97
N ASP A 171 -2.60 6.66 24.88
CA ASP A 171 -2.50 7.61 26.00
C ASP A 171 -2.31 9.05 25.46
N SER A 172 -3.01 10.00 26.08
CA SER A 172 -2.95 11.43 25.73
C SER A 172 -1.55 12.03 25.75
N LYS A 173 -0.63 11.45 26.54
CA LYS A 173 0.77 11.91 26.58
C LYS A 173 1.48 11.85 25.21
N TYR A 174 1.10 10.94 24.33
CA TYR A 174 1.70 10.80 22.99
C TYR A 174 1.28 11.89 22.02
N PHE A 175 0.20 12.62 22.31
CA PHE A 175 -0.22 13.78 21.52
C PHE A 175 0.52 15.06 21.89
N LYS A 176 1.29 15.03 22.98
CA LYS A 176 2.08 16.17 23.38
C LYS A 176 3.16 16.48 22.34
N ASP A 177 3.24 17.74 21.97
CA ASP A 177 4.22 18.27 21.02
C ASP A 177 4.10 17.66 19.58
N ILE A 178 2.98 17.04 19.23
CA ILE A 178 2.70 16.63 17.85
C ILE A 178 2.23 17.84 17.04
N ASP A 179 2.91 18.10 15.92
CA ASP A 179 2.61 19.23 15.05
C ASP A 179 1.59 18.86 13.97
N ILE A 180 1.69 17.63 13.45
CA ILE A 180 0.83 17.10 12.40
C ILE A 180 0.63 15.58 12.55
N ILE A 181 -0.57 15.09 12.21
CA ILE A 181 -0.89 13.68 12.15
C ILE A 181 -0.97 13.26 10.68
N VAL A 182 -0.36 12.13 10.33
CA VAL A 182 -0.57 11.44 9.05
C VAL A 182 -1.25 10.10 9.30
N CYS A 183 -2.13 9.64 8.37
CA CYS A 183 -2.94 8.46 8.64
C CYS A 183 -3.24 7.68 7.35
N ASP A 184 -2.80 6.41 7.29
CA ASP A 184 -3.14 5.44 6.24
C ASP A 184 -3.62 4.12 6.86
N VAL A 185 -4.79 4.13 7.48
CA VAL A 185 -5.38 2.95 8.14
C VAL A 185 -6.27 2.14 7.20
N SER A 186 -6.42 0.85 7.50
CA SER A 186 -7.31 -0.08 6.80
C SER A 186 -8.29 -0.72 7.77
N PHE A 187 -9.48 -1.09 7.28
CA PHE A 187 -10.53 -1.79 8.04
C PHE A 187 -11.14 -0.98 9.20
N ILE A 188 -10.92 0.32 9.22
CA ILE A 188 -11.50 1.25 10.19
C ILE A 188 -11.94 2.51 9.46
N SER A 189 -13.09 3.09 9.86
CA SER A 189 -13.53 4.38 9.35
C SER A 189 -12.67 5.51 9.91
N LEU A 190 -12.36 6.49 9.06
CA LEU A 190 -11.64 7.70 9.44
C LEU A 190 -12.37 8.50 10.52
N ASN A 191 -13.72 8.38 10.60
CA ASN A 191 -14.51 8.98 11.68
C ASN A 191 -13.98 8.60 13.07
N GLN A 192 -13.60 7.32 13.28
CA GLN A 192 -13.10 6.87 14.57
C GLN A 192 -11.73 7.46 14.93
N ILE A 193 -10.92 7.73 13.92
CA ILE A 193 -9.62 8.41 14.10
C ILE A 193 -9.85 9.86 14.50
N ILE A 194 -10.71 10.57 13.77
CA ILE A 194 -11.01 11.99 14.05
C ILE A 194 -11.72 12.17 15.39
N GLU A 195 -12.63 11.25 15.79
CA GLU A 195 -13.22 11.25 17.13
C GLU A 195 -12.18 11.16 18.26
N LYS A 196 -11.19 10.27 18.10
CA LYS A 196 -10.11 10.14 19.09
C LYS A 196 -9.32 11.44 19.17
N VAL A 197 -8.92 12.03 18.03
CA VAL A 197 -8.19 13.30 17.99
C VAL A 197 -9.04 14.44 18.60
N TYR A 198 -10.34 14.47 18.32
CA TYR A 198 -11.27 15.44 18.92
C TYR A 198 -11.30 15.36 20.44
N LYS A 199 -11.31 14.15 21.01
CA LYS A 199 -11.31 13.92 22.47
C LYS A 199 -10.04 14.41 23.14
N GLU A 200 -8.92 14.45 22.43
CA GLU A 200 -7.65 14.98 22.94
C GLU A 200 -7.63 16.51 23.09
N LYS A 201 -8.65 17.22 22.54
CA LYS A 201 -8.82 18.69 22.63
C LYS A 201 -7.61 19.50 22.17
N ILE A 202 -6.84 18.95 21.25
CA ILE A 202 -5.66 19.61 20.65
C ILE A 202 -6.02 20.34 19.36
N LYS A 203 -5.23 21.36 19.01
CA LYS A 203 -5.32 22.08 17.73
C LYS A 203 -4.26 21.52 16.79
N ILE A 204 -4.70 20.82 15.73
CA ILE A 204 -3.80 20.03 14.90
C ILE A 204 -4.23 19.99 13.44
N ASP A 205 -3.29 19.81 12.57
CA ASP A 205 -3.47 19.48 11.15
C ASP A 205 -3.31 17.97 10.92
N LEU A 206 -4.07 17.41 9.98
CA LEU A 206 -3.98 16.00 9.63
C LEU A 206 -3.94 15.83 8.11
N VAL A 207 -3.13 14.87 7.66
CA VAL A 207 -3.17 14.34 6.28
C VAL A 207 -3.59 12.89 6.34
N CYS A 208 -4.78 12.57 5.83
CA CYS A 208 -5.36 11.24 5.95
C CYS A 208 -5.73 10.68 4.58
N LEU A 209 -5.79 9.34 4.49
CA LEU A 209 -6.43 8.66 3.36
C LEU A 209 -7.91 8.40 3.65
N ILE A 210 -8.76 8.79 2.69
CA ILE A 210 -10.14 8.32 2.60
C ILE A 210 -10.13 7.09 1.70
N LYS A 211 -10.58 5.97 2.24
CA LYS A 211 -10.70 4.69 1.53
C LYS A 211 -12.19 4.34 1.40
N PRO A 212 -12.82 4.61 0.26
CA PRO A 212 -14.26 4.43 0.11
C PRO A 212 -14.77 3.05 0.52
N GLN A 213 -14.00 2.01 0.30
CA GLN A 213 -14.35 0.63 0.70
C GLN A 213 -14.46 0.42 2.21
N PHE A 214 -13.86 1.27 3.04
CA PHE A 214 -13.96 1.21 4.51
C PHE A 214 -14.91 2.25 5.09
N GLU A 215 -15.43 3.16 4.25
CA GLU A 215 -16.35 4.23 4.65
C GLU A 215 -17.80 3.99 4.21
N CYS A 216 -18.02 3.14 3.19
CA CYS A 216 -19.33 2.95 2.55
C CYS A 216 -20.35 2.14 3.35
N GLY A 217 -19.96 1.56 4.50
CA GLY A 217 -20.79 0.62 5.25
C GLY A 217 -20.84 -0.79 4.65
N LYS A 218 -21.33 -1.74 5.47
CA LYS A 218 -21.27 -3.19 5.14
C LYS A 218 -22.08 -3.56 3.90
N ASP A 219 -23.26 -2.99 3.72
CA ASP A 219 -24.18 -3.35 2.62
C ASP A 219 -23.57 -2.99 1.26
N ILE A 220 -23.03 -1.78 1.14
CA ILE A 220 -22.37 -1.32 -0.09
C ILE A 220 -21.08 -2.12 -0.30
N ALA A 221 -20.25 -2.32 0.72
CA ALA A 221 -19.03 -3.11 0.63
C ALA A 221 -19.32 -4.54 0.12
N THR A 222 -20.36 -5.19 0.63
CA THR A 222 -20.78 -6.53 0.21
C THR A 222 -21.27 -6.51 -1.24
N LYS A 223 -22.15 -5.56 -1.60
CA LYS A 223 -22.68 -5.41 -2.97
C LYS A 223 -21.59 -5.28 -4.01
N TYR A 224 -20.55 -4.52 -3.71
CA TYR A 224 -19.41 -4.25 -4.61
C TYR A 224 -18.23 -5.19 -4.38
N LYS A 225 -18.36 -6.22 -3.55
CA LYS A 225 -17.28 -7.19 -3.25
C LYS A 225 -15.96 -6.52 -2.83
N GLY A 226 -16.06 -5.41 -2.10
CA GLY A 226 -14.91 -4.66 -1.59
C GLY A 226 -14.21 -3.74 -2.59
N VAL A 227 -14.67 -3.64 -3.85
CA VAL A 227 -14.09 -2.72 -4.85
C VAL A 227 -15.18 -1.79 -5.39
N ILE A 228 -15.16 -0.54 -4.96
CA ILE A 228 -16.20 0.43 -5.31
C ILE A 228 -15.79 1.19 -6.58
N LEU A 229 -16.51 0.93 -7.69
CA LEU A 229 -16.26 1.56 -8.99
C LEU A 229 -17.34 2.58 -9.39
N ASN A 230 -18.23 2.95 -8.46
CA ASN A 230 -19.28 3.92 -8.70
C ASN A 230 -18.87 5.31 -8.18
N LYS A 231 -18.70 6.26 -9.08
CA LYS A 231 -18.27 7.64 -8.77
C LYS A 231 -19.21 8.35 -7.80
N ASN A 232 -20.53 8.17 -7.95
CA ASN A 232 -21.50 8.84 -7.09
C ASN A 232 -21.36 8.40 -5.63
N ILE A 233 -21.13 7.10 -5.40
CA ILE A 233 -20.88 6.58 -4.05
C ILE A 233 -19.63 7.24 -3.45
N HIS A 234 -18.55 7.44 -4.22
CA HIS A 234 -17.36 8.12 -3.72
C HIS A 234 -17.67 9.58 -3.34
N VAL A 235 -18.44 10.29 -4.16
CA VAL A 235 -18.86 11.67 -3.87
C VAL A 235 -19.72 11.73 -2.61
N GLU A 236 -20.69 10.83 -2.47
CA GLU A 236 -21.56 10.73 -1.29
C GLU A 236 -20.74 10.46 -0.02
N ILE A 237 -19.81 9.50 -0.06
CA ILE A 237 -18.93 9.19 1.07
C ILE A 237 -18.10 10.41 1.48
N ILE A 238 -17.45 11.09 0.53
CA ILE A 238 -16.61 12.25 0.84
C ILE A 238 -17.45 13.38 1.43
N ASN A 239 -18.67 13.63 0.93
CA ASN A 239 -19.57 14.62 1.48
C ASN A 239 -20.02 14.25 2.90
N SER A 240 -20.42 13.01 3.14
CA SER A 240 -20.80 12.53 4.46
C SER A 240 -19.67 12.67 5.49
N LEU A 241 -18.44 12.32 5.12
CA LEU A 241 -17.26 12.51 5.97
C LEU A 241 -17.01 14.00 6.24
N LYS A 242 -17.14 14.86 5.22
CA LYS A 242 -16.99 16.31 5.38
C LYS A 242 -17.98 16.87 6.39
N GLU A 243 -19.25 16.50 6.31
CA GLU A 243 -20.28 16.93 7.26
C GLU A 243 -19.97 16.46 8.67
N TYR A 244 -19.59 15.20 8.80
CA TYR A 244 -19.23 14.62 10.09
C TYR A 244 -18.02 15.34 10.74
N PHE A 245 -16.97 15.58 9.97
CA PHE A 245 -15.78 16.30 10.45
C PHE A 245 -16.10 17.73 10.84
N ASN A 246 -16.92 18.43 10.06
CA ASN A 246 -17.39 19.78 10.38
C ASN A 246 -18.13 19.83 11.72
N GLY A 247 -18.96 18.81 12.01
CA GLY A 247 -19.66 18.68 13.29
C GLY A 247 -18.72 18.55 14.50
N LEU A 248 -17.51 18.03 14.28
CA LEU A 248 -16.44 17.95 15.29
C LEU A 248 -15.48 19.15 15.27
N GLY A 249 -15.72 20.13 14.40
CA GLY A 249 -14.86 21.31 14.25
C GLY A 249 -13.57 21.05 13.45
N PHE A 250 -13.50 19.94 12.68
CA PHE A 250 -12.46 19.69 11.71
C PHE A 250 -12.95 20.03 10.30
N TYR A 251 -12.13 20.72 9.55
CA TYR A 251 -12.50 21.19 8.22
C TYR A 251 -11.54 20.67 7.17
N ILE A 252 -12.07 20.27 6.01
CA ILE A 252 -11.25 19.87 4.87
C ILE A 252 -10.65 21.13 4.24
N LYS A 253 -9.33 21.30 4.33
CA LYS A 253 -8.60 22.38 3.66
C LYS A 253 -8.34 22.07 2.20
N ASN A 254 -7.92 20.85 1.92
CA ASN A 254 -7.61 20.36 0.57
C ASN A 254 -7.99 18.89 0.42
N LEU A 255 -8.26 18.50 -0.83
CA LEU A 255 -8.62 17.14 -1.21
C LEU A 255 -8.02 16.81 -2.57
N THR A 256 -7.39 15.64 -2.72
CA THR A 256 -6.93 15.10 -3.99
C THR A 256 -7.06 13.57 -4.01
N TYR A 257 -6.82 12.94 -5.16
CA TYR A 257 -6.80 11.47 -5.27
C TYR A 257 -5.40 10.92 -5.01
N SER A 258 -5.31 9.67 -4.52
CA SER A 258 -4.03 8.96 -4.33
C SER A 258 -3.34 8.70 -5.69
N PRO A 259 -2.01 8.87 -5.78
CA PRO A 259 -1.28 8.57 -7.02
C PRO A 259 -1.27 7.09 -7.37
N ILE A 260 -1.49 6.23 -6.39
CA ILE A 260 -1.53 4.78 -6.51
C ILE A 260 -2.85 4.24 -5.99
N LYS A 261 -3.30 3.14 -6.57
CA LYS A 261 -4.50 2.42 -6.11
C LYS A 261 -4.21 1.58 -4.89
N GLY A 262 -5.23 1.34 -4.07
CA GLY A 262 -5.20 0.39 -2.96
C GLY A 262 -5.03 -1.06 -3.43
N GLY A 263 -4.82 -1.98 -2.50
CA GLY A 263 -4.44 -3.36 -2.75
C GLY A 263 -5.37 -4.14 -3.70
N ASP A 264 -6.65 -3.86 -3.70
CA ASP A 264 -7.64 -4.51 -4.57
C ASP A 264 -8.00 -3.64 -5.80
N GLY A 265 -7.26 -2.56 -6.05
CA GLY A 265 -7.50 -1.64 -7.15
C GLY A 265 -8.46 -0.50 -6.80
N ASN A 266 -8.84 -0.36 -5.54
CA ASN A 266 -9.68 0.73 -5.07
C ASN A 266 -8.99 2.09 -5.27
N ILE A 267 -9.79 3.09 -5.66
CA ILE A 267 -9.37 4.48 -5.71
C ILE A 267 -9.46 5.04 -4.30
N GLU A 268 -8.40 5.67 -3.84
CA GLU A 268 -8.27 6.29 -2.53
C GLU A 268 -8.05 7.80 -2.69
N TYR A 269 -8.38 8.58 -1.64
CA TYR A 269 -8.23 10.03 -1.67
C TYR A 269 -7.36 10.50 -0.51
N LEU A 270 -6.61 11.56 -0.75
CA LEU A 270 -5.83 12.27 0.25
C LEU A 270 -6.61 13.49 0.69
N VAL A 271 -6.78 13.66 1.99
CA VAL A 271 -7.50 14.79 2.58
C VAL A 271 -6.60 15.50 3.58
N TYR A 272 -6.57 16.83 3.51
CA TYR A 272 -5.92 17.70 4.49
C TYR A 272 -6.99 18.30 5.38
N LEU A 273 -7.00 17.91 6.65
CA LEU A 273 -7.93 18.34 7.68
C LEU A 273 -7.24 19.30 8.66
N SER A 274 -8.01 20.22 9.22
CA SER A 274 -7.54 21.11 10.28
C SER A 274 -8.67 21.46 11.23
N ASN A 275 -8.37 21.57 12.53
CA ASN A 275 -9.22 22.20 13.53
C ASN A 275 -8.59 23.48 14.10
N LYS A 276 -7.55 23.99 13.45
CA LYS A 276 -7.01 25.33 13.64
C LYS A 276 -7.95 26.36 12.98
N ILE A 277 -7.59 27.62 12.91
CA ILE A 277 -8.44 28.66 12.32
C ILE A 277 -8.82 28.31 10.87
N TYR A 278 -10.11 28.43 10.52
CA TYR A 278 -10.69 28.00 9.27
C TYR A 278 -11.14 29.14 8.36
N LYS A 279 -10.88 28.96 7.06
CA LYS A 279 -11.54 29.68 5.96
C LYS A 279 -12.18 28.64 5.04
N ASN A 280 -13.49 28.78 4.76
CA ASN A 280 -14.22 27.79 3.95
C ASN A 280 -13.59 27.64 2.54
N SER A 281 -13.01 26.49 2.24
CA SER A 281 -12.49 26.19 0.90
C SER A 281 -13.63 25.63 0.04
N ASN A 282 -13.80 26.18 -1.15
CA ASN A 282 -14.72 25.60 -2.14
C ASN A 282 -14.07 24.36 -2.75
N LEU A 283 -14.44 23.18 -2.22
CA LEU A 283 -13.85 21.90 -2.64
C LEU A 283 -14.58 21.36 -3.87
N ASP A 284 -13.86 21.17 -4.97
CA ASP A 284 -14.34 20.47 -6.16
C ASP A 284 -14.27 18.94 -5.95
N ILE A 285 -15.15 18.40 -5.10
CA ILE A 285 -15.18 16.97 -4.77
C ILE A 285 -15.44 16.13 -6.02
N LEU A 286 -16.40 16.53 -6.86
CA LEU A 286 -16.74 15.80 -8.09
C LEU A 286 -15.56 15.77 -9.08
N GLY A 287 -14.88 16.89 -9.26
CA GLY A 287 -13.69 16.96 -10.11
C GLY A 287 -12.54 16.10 -9.58
N VAL A 288 -12.31 16.09 -8.27
CA VAL A 288 -11.30 15.19 -7.64
C VAL A 288 -11.65 13.73 -7.87
N VAL A 289 -12.91 13.34 -7.66
CA VAL A 289 -13.36 11.96 -7.92
C VAL A 289 -13.18 11.61 -9.39
N ASN A 290 -13.57 12.47 -10.33
CA ASN A 290 -13.39 12.21 -11.75
C ASN A 290 -11.91 12.01 -12.13
N ARG A 291 -11.01 12.86 -11.62
CA ARG A 291 -9.55 12.71 -11.83
C ARG A 291 -9.02 11.40 -11.25
N GLY A 292 -9.49 10.98 -10.07
CA GLY A 292 -9.14 9.71 -9.46
C GLY A 292 -9.53 8.50 -10.31
N PHE A 293 -10.70 8.54 -10.95
CA PHE A 293 -11.15 7.48 -11.87
C PHE A 293 -10.40 7.47 -13.20
N CYS A 294 -9.88 8.60 -13.65
CA CYS A 294 -9.04 8.68 -14.85
C CYS A 294 -7.58 8.27 -14.59
N ASN A 295 -7.15 8.24 -13.34
CA ASN A 295 -5.80 7.83 -12.98
C ASN A 295 -5.61 6.32 -13.23
N LYS A 296 -4.66 5.98 -14.10
CA LYS A 296 -4.36 4.58 -14.45
C LYS A 296 -3.51 3.87 -13.38
N GLY A 297 -3.00 4.61 -12.36
CA GLY A 297 -2.24 4.09 -11.23
C GLY A 297 -0.80 3.81 -11.54
#